data_6ee9fa4a9dfae885c3f90538164837e0
#
_entry.id   6ee9fa4a9dfae885c3f90538164837e0
#
_cell.length_a   1.000
_cell.length_b   1.000
_cell.length_c   1.000
_cell.angle_alpha   90.00
_cell.angle_beta   90.00
_cell.angle_gamma   90.00
#
_symmetry.space_group_name_H-M   'P 1'
#
loop_
_entity.id
_entity.type
_entity.pdbx_description
1 polymer ?
#
loop_
_entity_poly.entity_id
_entity_poly.type
_entity_poly.pdbx_seq_one_letter_code
_entity_poly.pdbx_strand_id
1 'polypeptide(L)'
;MNSSSVLDRVRDLSGSDFSSQSVAELRESNIAIRHVRSWLDAMQSQIIEAMKSASLAHESVMPEVELIRESGLSGSDVRKVMARTETIGFIPVFGEALAEGNVTSAHVDALSNGLKTMGEQSERLVERAPDLLETAQTMTADEFSQFVKHTVRSLTDDGGVSRFEKQRRQTFLRHWVDADGMTNLFGKFDHERGSVLTALLDAGVEAMFHSGDKEVPVECDSS
;
A
#
# COMPACT_ATOMS: atom_id res chain seq x y z
N MET A 1 12.93 -22.69 -2.33
CA MET A 1 12.43 -23.76 -1.41
C MET A 1 11.70 -24.83 -2.22
N ASN A 2 11.94 -26.12 -1.98
CA ASN A 2 11.26 -27.20 -2.70
C ASN A 2 9.83 -27.37 -2.12
N SER A 3 8.82 -27.63 -2.97
CA SER A 3 7.41 -27.87 -2.56
C SER A 3 7.27 -28.93 -1.46
N SER A 4 8.13 -29.95 -1.46
CA SER A 4 8.20 -30.97 -0.39
C SER A 4 8.45 -30.34 0.99
N SER A 5 9.39 -29.41 1.09
CA SER A 5 9.73 -28.71 2.35
C SER A 5 8.57 -27.84 2.89
N VAL A 6 7.72 -27.30 2.01
CA VAL A 6 6.54 -26.55 2.43
C VAL A 6 5.47 -27.46 2.98
N LEU A 7 5.22 -28.59 2.30
CA LEU A 7 4.25 -29.59 2.76
C LEU A 7 4.64 -30.21 4.12
N ASP A 8 5.93 -30.44 4.35
CA ASP A 8 6.42 -30.91 5.64
C ASP A 8 6.13 -29.88 6.75
N ARG A 9 6.41 -28.59 6.51
CA ARG A 9 6.06 -27.53 7.47
C ARG A 9 4.56 -27.41 7.74
N VAL A 10 3.73 -27.55 6.71
CA VAL A 10 2.26 -27.56 6.89
C VAL A 10 1.82 -28.74 7.75
N ARG A 11 2.40 -29.91 7.52
CA ARG A 11 2.12 -31.12 8.32
C ARG A 11 2.53 -30.93 9.77
N ASP A 12 3.72 -30.41 10.01
CA ASP A 12 4.23 -30.14 11.37
C ASP A 12 3.34 -29.14 12.12
N LEU A 13 2.96 -28.04 11.45
CA LEU A 13 2.04 -27.04 12.02
C LEU A 13 0.65 -27.64 12.33
N SER A 14 0.12 -28.47 11.44
CA SER A 14 -1.22 -29.06 11.61
C SER A 14 -1.27 -30.11 12.71
N GLY A 15 -0.15 -30.74 13.05
CA GLY A 15 -0.02 -31.72 14.14
C GLY A 15 0.40 -31.12 15.48
N SER A 16 0.66 -29.82 15.55
CA SER A 16 1.18 -29.18 16.75
C SER A 16 0.09 -28.79 17.74
N ASP A 17 0.32 -29.10 19.02
CA ASP A 17 -0.43 -28.52 20.14
C ASP A 17 0.28 -27.24 20.61
N PHE A 18 -0.18 -26.09 20.13
CA PHE A 18 0.44 -24.79 20.45
C PHE A 18 0.28 -24.39 21.92
N SER A 19 -0.68 -24.98 22.66
CA SER A 19 -0.90 -24.66 24.08
C SER A 19 0.18 -25.20 25.00
N SER A 20 0.89 -26.26 24.57
CA SER A 20 1.98 -26.90 25.29
C SER A 20 3.37 -26.40 24.90
N GLN A 21 3.48 -25.55 23.86
CA GLN A 21 4.76 -25.08 23.34
C GLN A 21 5.38 -23.95 24.18
N SER A 22 6.70 -23.96 24.23
CA SER A 22 7.49 -22.85 24.75
C SER A 22 7.41 -21.61 23.80
N VAL A 23 7.75 -20.44 24.32
CA VAL A 23 7.82 -19.19 23.52
C VAL A 23 8.80 -19.31 22.34
N ALA A 24 9.88 -20.08 22.48
CA ALA A 24 10.84 -20.32 21.39
C ALA A 24 10.19 -21.14 20.26
N GLU A 25 9.52 -22.24 20.59
CA GLU A 25 8.81 -23.08 19.62
C GLU A 25 7.65 -22.32 18.94
N LEU A 26 6.92 -21.47 19.67
CA LEU A 26 5.88 -20.60 19.09
C LEU A 26 6.46 -19.60 18.09
N ARG A 27 7.66 -19.05 18.35
CA ARG A 27 8.36 -18.19 17.39
C ARG A 27 8.76 -18.92 16.13
N GLU A 28 9.29 -20.14 16.24
CA GLU A 28 9.62 -21.00 15.10
C GLU A 28 8.36 -21.35 14.29
N SER A 29 7.25 -21.68 14.95
CA SER A 29 5.97 -21.91 14.32
C SER A 29 5.47 -20.68 13.53
N ASN A 30 5.60 -19.47 14.07
CA ASN A 30 5.28 -18.23 13.36
C ASN A 30 6.18 -17.99 12.15
N ILE A 31 7.48 -18.32 12.24
CA ILE A 31 8.39 -18.26 11.08
C ILE A 31 7.96 -19.25 10.02
N ALA A 32 7.60 -20.48 10.40
CA ALA A 32 7.10 -21.48 9.47
C ALA A 32 5.80 -21.02 8.76
N ILE A 33 4.85 -20.44 9.50
CA ILE A 33 3.62 -19.84 8.94
C ILE A 33 3.96 -18.74 7.93
N ARG A 34 4.90 -17.85 8.26
CA ARG A 34 5.34 -16.78 7.34
C ARG A 34 5.86 -17.37 6.04
N HIS A 35 6.71 -18.39 6.10
CA HIS A 35 7.26 -19.05 4.91
C HIS A 35 6.17 -19.71 4.05
N VAL A 36 5.22 -20.41 4.68
CA VAL A 36 4.08 -21.02 3.97
C VAL A 36 3.24 -19.95 3.28
N ARG A 37 2.91 -18.85 3.96
CA ARG A 37 2.16 -17.74 3.36
C ARG A 37 2.90 -17.12 2.17
N SER A 38 4.19 -16.84 2.31
CA SER A 38 4.99 -16.27 1.22
C SER A 38 5.03 -17.22 0.01
N TRP A 39 5.15 -18.52 0.23
CA TRP A 39 5.10 -19.50 -0.84
C TRP A 39 3.73 -19.54 -1.52
N LEU A 40 2.62 -19.48 -0.77
CA LEU A 40 1.26 -19.41 -1.31
C LEU A 40 1.05 -18.13 -2.14
N ASP A 41 1.55 -16.98 -1.67
CA ASP A 41 1.51 -15.71 -2.41
C ASP A 41 2.29 -15.82 -3.74
N ALA A 42 3.43 -16.50 -3.75
CA ALA A 42 4.20 -16.75 -4.97
C ALA A 42 3.43 -17.67 -5.95
N MET A 43 2.81 -18.74 -5.44
CA MET A 43 1.98 -19.65 -6.25
C MET A 43 0.77 -18.92 -6.84
N GLN A 44 0.10 -18.07 -6.05
CA GLN A 44 -1.01 -17.26 -6.54
C GLN A 44 -0.57 -16.33 -7.68
N SER A 45 0.60 -15.71 -7.57
CA SER A 45 1.14 -14.87 -8.64
C SER A 45 1.42 -15.68 -9.93
N GLN A 46 1.92 -16.91 -9.82
CA GLN A 46 2.12 -17.79 -10.97
C GLN A 46 0.80 -18.19 -11.64
N ILE A 47 -0.24 -18.49 -10.85
CA ILE A 47 -1.58 -18.80 -11.36
C ILE A 47 -2.14 -17.60 -12.12
N ILE A 48 -2.02 -16.40 -11.57
CA ILE A 48 -2.50 -15.17 -12.20
C ILE A 48 -1.78 -14.91 -13.53
N GLU A 49 -0.47 -15.11 -13.57
CA GLU A 49 0.29 -14.95 -14.79
C GLU A 49 -0.13 -15.97 -15.87
N ALA A 50 -0.39 -17.21 -15.47
CA ALA A 50 -0.96 -18.21 -16.36
C ALA A 50 -2.38 -17.83 -16.85
N MET A 51 -3.23 -17.27 -15.98
CA MET A 51 -4.55 -16.75 -16.34
C MET A 51 -4.45 -15.57 -17.31
N LYS A 52 -3.53 -14.63 -17.10
CA LYS A 52 -3.25 -13.52 -18.02
C LYS A 52 -2.83 -14.05 -19.40
N SER A 53 -1.94 -15.03 -19.43
CA SER A 53 -1.53 -15.68 -20.67
C SER A 53 -2.69 -16.36 -21.38
N ALA A 54 -3.57 -17.05 -20.63
CA ALA A 54 -4.77 -17.68 -21.19
C ALA A 54 -5.79 -16.66 -21.69
N SER A 55 -5.92 -15.48 -21.06
CA SER A 55 -6.82 -14.43 -21.48
C SER A 55 -6.46 -13.83 -22.84
N LEU A 56 -5.19 -13.90 -23.25
CA LEU A 56 -4.76 -13.50 -24.59
C LEU A 56 -5.31 -14.41 -25.69
N ALA A 57 -5.55 -15.69 -25.35
CA ALA A 57 -6.10 -16.68 -26.28
C ALA A 57 -7.63 -16.82 -26.17
N HIS A 58 -8.22 -16.45 -25.04
CA HIS A 58 -9.63 -16.61 -24.72
C HIS A 58 -10.19 -15.36 -24.05
N GLU A 59 -10.96 -14.55 -24.77
CA GLU A 59 -11.57 -13.29 -24.29
C GLU A 59 -12.50 -13.48 -23.06
N SER A 60 -12.98 -14.72 -22.81
CA SER A 60 -13.84 -15.05 -21.65
C SER A 60 -13.08 -15.14 -20.32
N VAL A 61 -11.76 -15.22 -20.34
CA VAL A 61 -10.94 -15.30 -19.13
C VAL A 61 -10.59 -13.90 -18.64
N MET A 62 -11.17 -13.50 -17.51
CA MET A 62 -10.89 -12.22 -16.86
C MET A 62 -10.29 -12.47 -15.47
N PRO A 63 -8.96 -12.43 -15.33
CA PRO A 63 -8.28 -12.80 -14.08
C PRO A 63 -8.80 -12.07 -12.84
N GLU A 64 -9.10 -10.76 -12.96
CA GLU A 64 -9.63 -9.98 -11.83
C GLU A 64 -11.02 -10.46 -11.39
N VAL A 65 -11.89 -10.80 -12.34
CA VAL A 65 -13.26 -11.27 -12.06
C VAL A 65 -13.22 -12.66 -11.42
N GLU A 66 -12.36 -13.54 -11.94
CA GLU A 66 -12.17 -14.89 -11.39
C GLU A 66 -11.62 -14.81 -9.95
N LEU A 67 -10.65 -13.94 -9.69
CA LEU A 67 -10.11 -13.75 -8.34
C LEU A 67 -11.18 -13.25 -7.36
N ILE A 68 -12.05 -12.33 -7.75
CA ILE A 68 -13.15 -11.86 -6.90
C ILE A 68 -14.11 -12.99 -6.61
N ARG A 69 -14.51 -13.73 -7.63
CA ARG A 69 -15.53 -14.77 -7.54
C ARG A 69 -15.05 -15.99 -6.77
N GLU A 70 -13.86 -16.51 -7.10
CA GLU A 70 -13.39 -17.81 -6.61
C GLU A 70 -12.57 -17.70 -5.33
N SER A 71 -11.83 -16.59 -5.13
CA SER A 71 -10.98 -16.40 -3.95
C SER A 71 -11.64 -15.57 -2.85
N GLY A 72 -12.81 -14.97 -3.11
CA GLY A 72 -13.52 -14.11 -2.15
C GLY A 72 -12.75 -12.82 -1.79
N LEU A 73 -11.77 -12.43 -2.61
CA LEU A 73 -10.97 -11.24 -2.38
C LEU A 73 -11.77 -9.97 -2.63
N SER A 74 -11.51 -8.92 -1.86
CA SER A 74 -12.04 -7.60 -2.17
C SER A 74 -11.40 -7.03 -3.45
N GLY A 75 -12.11 -6.13 -4.15
CA GLY A 75 -11.52 -5.46 -5.33
C GLY A 75 -10.22 -4.69 -5.03
N SER A 76 -10.00 -4.25 -3.77
CA SER A 76 -8.73 -3.65 -3.36
C SER A 76 -7.62 -4.68 -3.23
N ASP A 77 -7.91 -5.87 -2.72
CA ASP A 77 -6.93 -6.94 -2.57
C ASP A 77 -6.57 -7.55 -3.92
N VAL A 78 -7.55 -7.72 -4.81
CA VAL A 78 -7.31 -8.12 -6.21
C VAL A 78 -6.33 -7.16 -6.89
N ARG A 79 -6.53 -5.84 -6.76
CA ARG A 79 -5.59 -4.85 -7.32
C ARG A 79 -4.18 -4.98 -6.74
N LYS A 80 -4.03 -5.29 -5.44
CA LYS A 80 -2.72 -5.53 -4.82
C LYS A 80 -2.06 -6.79 -5.40
N VAL A 81 -2.80 -7.88 -5.45
CA VAL A 81 -2.29 -9.16 -5.96
C VAL A 81 -1.89 -9.04 -7.43
N MET A 82 -2.70 -8.39 -8.27
CA MET A 82 -2.38 -8.12 -9.68
C MET A 82 -1.09 -7.30 -9.82
N ALA A 83 -0.99 -6.21 -9.04
CA ALA A 83 0.19 -5.34 -9.06
C ALA A 83 1.46 -6.06 -8.54
N ARG A 84 1.31 -6.95 -7.57
CA ARG A 84 2.40 -7.82 -7.09
C ARG A 84 2.87 -8.77 -8.19
N THR A 85 1.94 -9.41 -8.88
CA THR A 85 2.24 -10.30 -10.02
C THR A 85 3.01 -9.56 -11.10
N GLU A 86 2.60 -8.36 -11.48
CA GLU A 86 3.32 -7.51 -12.42
C GLU A 86 4.73 -7.17 -11.93
N THR A 87 4.87 -6.81 -10.65
CA THR A 87 6.17 -6.51 -10.05
C THR A 87 7.11 -7.70 -10.09
N ILE A 88 6.62 -8.91 -9.83
CA ILE A 88 7.38 -10.15 -9.94
C ILE A 88 7.81 -10.39 -11.40
N GLY A 89 6.97 -10.08 -12.36
CA GLY A 89 7.32 -10.15 -13.79
C GLY A 89 8.46 -9.20 -14.18
N PHE A 90 8.48 -7.98 -13.61
CA PHE A 90 9.57 -7.02 -13.83
C PHE A 90 10.83 -7.33 -13.02
N ILE A 91 10.69 -7.91 -11.83
CA ILE A 91 11.79 -8.20 -10.90
C ILE A 91 11.70 -9.66 -10.43
N PRO A 92 12.06 -10.64 -11.28
CA PRO A 92 11.88 -12.07 -10.99
C PRO A 92 12.58 -12.55 -9.70
N VAL A 93 13.73 -11.97 -9.36
CA VAL A 93 14.47 -12.34 -8.14
C VAL A 93 13.67 -12.16 -6.85
N PHE A 94 12.72 -11.22 -6.81
CA PHE A 94 11.79 -11.07 -5.68
C PHE A 94 10.71 -12.15 -5.68
N GLY A 95 10.31 -12.66 -6.85
CA GLY A 95 9.40 -13.80 -6.95
C GLY A 95 10.03 -15.08 -6.42
N GLU A 96 11.31 -15.33 -6.73
CA GLU A 96 12.09 -16.44 -6.21
C GLU A 96 12.25 -16.34 -4.68
N ALA A 97 12.66 -15.17 -4.17
CA ALA A 97 12.81 -14.92 -2.75
C ALA A 97 11.48 -15.04 -1.98
N LEU A 98 10.36 -14.64 -2.59
CA LEU A 98 9.01 -14.83 -2.04
C LEU A 98 8.66 -16.32 -1.95
N ALA A 99 8.93 -17.09 -3.00
CA ALA A 99 8.70 -18.54 -3.03
C ALA A 99 9.56 -19.29 -2.01
N GLU A 100 10.74 -18.76 -1.67
CA GLU A 100 11.63 -19.29 -0.65
C GLU A 100 11.27 -18.83 0.77
N GLY A 101 10.40 -17.83 0.91
CA GLY A 101 10.03 -17.24 2.19
C GLY A 101 11.08 -16.29 2.78
N ASN A 102 12.08 -15.90 1.99
CA ASN A 102 13.12 -14.94 2.37
C ASN A 102 12.58 -13.50 2.45
N VAL A 103 11.55 -13.22 1.68
CA VAL A 103 10.76 -11.96 1.73
C VAL A 103 9.26 -12.30 1.85
N THR A 104 8.44 -11.30 2.18
CA THR A 104 6.98 -11.44 2.24
C THR A 104 6.31 -10.70 1.10
N SER A 105 5.03 -10.97 0.86
CA SER A 105 4.23 -10.20 -0.10
C SER A 105 4.22 -8.70 0.16
N ALA A 106 4.31 -8.26 1.42
CA ALA A 106 4.39 -6.85 1.76
C ALA A 106 5.69 -6.16 1.28
N HIS A 107 6.82 -6.90 1.20
CA HIS A 107 8.05 -6.38 0.58
C HIS A 107 7.85 -6.16 -0.93
N VAL A 108 7.22 -7.12 -1.61
CA VAL A 108 6.90 -6.98 -3.05
C VAL A 108 5.92 -5.84 -3.29
N ASP A 109 4.92 -5.67 -2.42
CA ASP A 109 3.96 -4.56 -2.48
C ASP A 109 4.65 -3.19 -2.30
N ALA A 110 5.69 -3.11 -1.46
CA ALA A 110 6.51 -1.91 -1.31
C ALA A 110 7.23 -1.55 -2.62
N LEU A 111 7.81 -2.54 -3.30
CA LEU A 111 8.41 -2.35 -4.63
C LEU A 111 7.38 -1.94 -5.68
N SER A 112 6.21 -2.60 -5.70
CA SER A 112 5.11 -2.24 -6.59
C SER A 112 4.72 -0.77 -6.47
N ASN A 113 4.64 -0.25 -5.24
CA ASN A 113 4.39 1.16 -4.98
C ASN A 113 5.55 2.06 -5.44
N GLY A 114 6.79 1.60 -5.29
CA GLY A 114 7.98 2.28 -5.81
C GLY A 114 7.97 2.41 -7.33
N LEU A 115 7.75 1.30 -8.05
CA LEU A 115 7.65 1.27 -9.51
C LEU A 115 6.54 2.19 -10.03
N LYS A 116 5.35 2.15 -9.42
CA LYS A 116 4.23 3.05 -9.75
C LYS A 116 4.58 4.53 -9.53
N THR A 117 5.35 4.83 -8.50
CA THR A 117 5.75 6.21 -8.20
C THR A 117 6.75 6.74 -9.23
N MET A 118 7.66 5.89 -9.70
CA MET A 118 8.67 6.25 -10.71
C MET A 118 8.10 6.34 -12.13
N GLY A 119 7.04 5.58 -12.44
CA GLY A 119 6.42 5.57 -13.76
C GLY A 119 7.42 5.20 -14.86
N GLU A 120 7.64 6.08 -15.83
CA GLU A 120 8.55 5.84 -16.96
C GLU A 120 10.02 5.62 -16.54
N GLN A 121 10.42 6.08 -15.35
CA GLN A 121 11.78 5.90 -14.83
C GLN A 121 11.93 4.63 -13.98
N SER A 122 10.94 3.72 -13.99
CA SER A 122 10.91 2.50 -13.18
C SER A 122 12.09 1.56 -13.44
N GLU A 123 12.65 1.57 -14.65
CA GLU A 123 13.84 0.79 -15.01
C GLU A 123 15.02 1.02 -14.05
N ARG A 124 15.20 2.26 -13.58
CA ARG A 124 16.26 2.60 -12.61
C ARG A 124 16.09 1.91 -11.25
N LEU A 125 14.85 1.59 -10.87
CA LEU A 125 14.58 0.81 -9.65
C LEU A 125 14.78 -0.68 -9.90
N VAL A 126 14.42 -1.16 -11.10
CA VAL A 126 14.64 -2.56 -11.53
C VAL A 126 16.14 -2.88 -11.55
N GLU A 127 16.98 -2.00 -12.06
CA GLU A 127 18.45 -2.15 -12.07
C GLU A 127 19.03 -2.32 -10.64
N ARG A 128 18.36 -1.78 -9.63
CA ARG A 128 18.75 -1.92 -8.22
C ARG A 128 18.20 -3.16 -7.53
N ALA A 129 17.50 -4.03 -8.26
CA ALA A 129 16.83 -5.18 -7.68
C ALA A 129 17.72 -6.09 -6.82
N PRO A 130 18.99 -6.39 -7.17
CA PRO A 130 19.86 -7.20 -6.33
C PRO A 130 20.14 -6.57 -4.97
N ASP A 131 20.49 -5.27 -4.94
CA ASP A 131 20.79 -4.52 -3.71
C ASP A 131 19.53 -4.39 -2.83
N LEU A 132 18.38 -4.18 -3.49
CA LEU A 132 17.08 -4.08 -2.82
C LEU A 132 16.68 -5.42 -2.20
N LEU A 133 16.99 -6.55 -2.85
CA LEU A 133 16.70 -7.87 -2.32
C LEU A 133 17.54 -8.17 -1.07
N GLU A 134 18.83 -7.89 -1.11
CA GLU A 134 19.71 -8.06 0.04
C GLU A 134 19.19 -7.26 1.25
N THR A 135 18.80 -6.02 1.00
CA THR A 135 18.22 -5.15 2.03
C THR A 135 16.87 -5.69 2.56
N ALA A 136 15.99 -6.16 1.66
CA ALA A 136 14.67 -6.69 2.02
C ALA A 136 14.74 -7.91 2.92
N GLN A 137 15.76 -8.75 2.76
CA GLN A 137 15.96 -9.96 3.58
C GLN A 137 16.33 -9.64 5.04
N THR A 138 16.85 -8.46 5.31
CA THR A 138 17.33 -8.05 6.63
C THR A 138 16.37 -7.10 7.36
N MET A 139 15.42 -6.51 6.65
CA MET A 139 14.47 -5.53 7.17
C MET A 139 13.07 -6.12 7.35
N THR A 140 12.28 -5.49 8.21
CA THR A 140 10.82 -5.68 8.21
C THR A 140 10.20 -5.04 6.97
N ALA A 141 8.97 -5.46 6.61
CA ALA A 141 8.28 -4.90 5.46
C ALA A 141 8.05 -3.37 5.55
N ASP A 142 7.83 -2.86 6.77
CA ASP A 142 7.62 -1.42 6.99
C ASP A 142 8.93 -0.64 6.82
N GLU A 143 10.04 -1.13 7.38
CA GLU A 143 11.37 -0.54 7.19
C GLU A 143 11.76 -0.56 5.72
N PHE A 144 11.56 -1.69 5.05
CA PHE A 144 11.83 -1.82 3.62
C PHE A 144 10.96 -0.88 2.78
N SER A 145 9.68 -0.70 3.13
CA SER A 145 8.80 0.27 2.48
C SER A 145 9.33 1.71 2.59
N GLN A 146 9.87 2.10 3.74
CA GLN A 146 10.50 3.42 3.90
C GLN A 146 11.81 3.52 3.09
N PHE A 147 12.60 2.45 3.10
CA PHE A 147 13.84 2.37 2.31
C PHE A 147 13.56 2.53 0.81
N VAL A 148 12.58 1.80 0.26
CA VAL A 148 12.15 1.94 -1.14
C VAL A 148 11.68 3.36 -1.45
N LYS A 149 10.89 3.98 -0.57
CA LYS A 149 10.46 5.38 -0.75
C LYS A 149 11.63 6.35 -0.79
N HIS A 150 12.64 6.14 0.06
CA HIS A 150 13.86 6.95 0.05
C HIS A 150 14.66 6.74 -1.24
N THR A 151 14.84 5.49 -1.66
CA THR A 151 15.54 5.13 -2.90
C THR A 151 14.84 5.75 -4.12
N VAL A 152 13.51 5.65 -4.20
CA VAL A 152 12.72 6.28 -5.26
C VAL A 152 12.96 7.80 -5.28
N ARG A 153 12.97 8.46 -4.11
CA ARG A 153 13.25 9.89 -4.04
C ARG A 153 14.65 10.23 -4.57
N SER A 154 15.67 9.47 -4.18
CA SER A 154 17.04 9.70 -4.64
C SER A 154 17.22 9.45 -6.14
N LEU A 155 16.48 8.49 -6.71
CA LEU A 155 16.52 8.19 -8.14
C LEU A 155 15.73 9.20 -8.99
N THR A 156 14.70 9.82 -8.42
CA THR A 156 13.85 10.82 -9.10
C THR A 156 14.20 12.25 -8.75
N ASP A 157 15.29 12.48 -8.01
CA ASP A 157 15.68 13.81 -7.57
C ASP A 157 16.24 14.65 -8.73
N ASP A 158 15.33 15.43 -9.30
CA ASP A 158 15.57 16.45 -10.33
C ASP A 158 15.59 17.87 -9.74
N GLY A 159 16.05 18.03 -8.49
CA GLY A 159 16.01 19.28 -7.76
C GLY A 159 14.62 19.64 -7.21
N GLY A 160 13.71 18.67 -7.14
CA GLY A 160 12.37 18.88 -6.57
C GLY A 160 11.33 19.45 -7.54
N VAL A 161 11.69 19.79 -8.77
CA VAL A 161 10.79 20.41 -9.77
C VAL A 161 9.66 19.48 -10.14
N SER A 162 9.95 18.23 -10.47
CA SER A 162 8.90 17.26 -10.85
C SER A 162 7.97 16.92 -9.69
N ARG A 163 8.49 16.89 -8.46
CA ARG A 163 7.68 16.69 -7.25
C ARG A 163 6.71 17.85 -7.04
N PHE A 164 7.18 19.09 -7.21
CA PHE A 164 6.35 20.28 -7.08
C PHE A 164 5.25 20.32 -8.15
N GLU A 165 5.60 20.05 -9.39
CA GLU A 165 4.63 19.96 -10.49
C GLU A 165 3.60 18.85 -10.28
N LYS A 166 4.02 17.67 -9.81
CA LYS A 166 3.12 16.56 -9.47
C LYS A 166 2.16 16.92 -8.35
N GLN A 167 2.65 17.57 -7.28
CA GLN A 167 1.82 18.06 -6.18
C GLN A 167 0.80 19.09 -6.70
N ARG A 168 1.24 20.03 -7.57
CA ARG A 168 0.38 21.04 -8.16
C ARG A 168 -0.73 20.45 -9.05
N ARG A 169 -0.42 19.41 -9.83
CA ARG A 169 -1.40 18.68 -10.65
C ARG A 169 -2.40 17.87 -9.81
N GLN A 170 -2.02 17.43 -8.63
CA GLN A 170 -2.88 16.67 -7.71
C GLN A 170 -3.70 17.56 -6.78
N THR A 171 -3.59 18.89 -6.90
CA THR A 171 -4.38 19.84 -6.13
C THR A 171 -5.83 19.77 -6.55
N PHE A 172 -6.74 19.59 -5.61
CA PHE A 172 -8.18 19.65 -5.83
C PHE A 172 -8.90 20.07 -4.55
N LEU A 173 -10.13 20.58 -4.69
CA LEU A 173 -11.08 20.83 -3.62
C LEU A 173 -12.45 20.33 -4.07
N ARG A 174 -13.11 19.58 -3.20
CA ARG A 174 -14.50 19.16 -3.35
C ARG A 174 -15.29 19.62 -2.15
N HIS A 175 -16.55 19.99 -2.35
CA HIS A 175 -17.47 20.26 -1.26
C HIS A 175 -18.83 19.62 -1.58
N TRP A 176 -19.53 19.23 -0.55
CA TRP A 176 -20.88 18.69 -0.64
C TRP A 176 -21.63 18.96 0.67
N VAL A 177 -22.94 18.94 0.61
CA VAL A 177 -23.81 18.99 1.77
C VAL A 177 -24.30 17.57 2.03
N ASP A 178 -24.19 17.10 3.27
CA ASP A 178 -24.68 15.77 3.64
C ASP A 178 -26.18 15.77 3.97
N ALA A 179 -26.71 14.59 4.37
CA ALA A 179 -28.13 14.40 4.66
C ALA A 179 -28.62 15.23 5.88
N ASP A 180 -27.69 15.61 6.76
CA ASP A 180 -27.97 16.41 7.96
C ASP A 180 -27.83 17.93 7.70
N GLY A 181 -27.57 18.30 6.45
CA GLY A 181 -27.40 19.69 6.03
C GLY A 181 -26.02 20.28 6.34
N MET A 182 -25.05 19.44 6.77
CA MET A 182 -23.70 19.90 7.06
C MET A 182 -22.86 20.01 5.79
N THR A 183 -22.11 21.10 5.66
CA THR A 183 -21.19 21.30 4.56
C THR A 183 -19.86 20.61 4.83
N ASN A 184 -19.51 19.68 3.99
CA ASN A 184 -18.25 18.95 4.04
C ASN A 184 -17.28 19.52 3.00
N LEU A 185 -16.01 19.70 3.40
CA LEU A 185 -14.91 20.12 2.53
C LEU A 185 -13.84 19.06 2.53
N PHE A 186 -13.41 18.64 1.34
CA PHE A 186 -12.31 17.70 1.16
C PHE A 186 -11.38 18.19 0.06
N GLY A 187 -10.11 18.37 0.38
CA GLY A 187 -9.14 18.87 -0.57
C GLY A 187 -7.73 18.38 -0.34
N LYS A 188 -6.93 18.45 -1.38
CA LYS A 188 -5.50 18.17 -1.36
C LYS A 188 -4.78 19.33 -2.04
N PHE A 189 -3.80 19.91 -1.36
CA PHE A 189 -3.09 21.09 -1.83
C PHE A 189 -1.58 20.86 -1.74
N ASP A 190 -0.83 21.54 -2.61
CA ASP A 190 0.61 21.68 -2.44
C ASP A 190 0.90 22.49 -1.16
N HIS A 191 2.16 22.49 -0.72
CA HIS A 191 2.55 23.12 0.54
C HIS A 191 2.23 24.62 0.58
N GLU A 192 2.47 25.34 -0.51
CA GLU A 192 2.27 26.78 -0.59
C GLU A 192 0.79 27.16 -0.47
N ARG A 193 -0.07 26.53 -1.30
CA ARG A 193 -1.51 26.77 -1.29
C ARG A 193 -2.17 26.23 -0.02
N GLY A 194 -1.68 25.09 0.49
CA GLY A 194 -2.15 24.51 1.73
C GLY A 194 -1.94 25.43 2.92
N SER A 195 -0.77 26.03 3.05
CA SER A 195 -0.45 26.96 4.12
C SER A 195 -1.35 28.21 4.10
N VAL A 196 -1.58 28.77 2.91
CA VAL A 196 -2.47 29.93 2.75
C VAL A 196 -3.92 29.55 3.10
N LEU A 197 -4.40 28.41 2.63
CA LEU A 197 -5.76 27.94 2.92
C LEU A 197 -5.96 27.70 4.42
N THR A 198 -5.01 27.03 5.07
CA THR A 198 -5.09 26.77 6.52
C THR A 198 -5.14 28.07 7.30
N ALA A 199 -4.29 29.05 6.98
CA ALA A 199 -4.28 30.35 7.63
C ALA A 199 -5.61 31.11 7.43
N LEU A 200 -6.23 31.03 6.24
CA LEU A 200 -7.52 31.64 5.96
C LEU A 200 -8.66 30.94 6.72
N LEU A 201 -8.65 29.63 6.83
CA LEU A 201 -9.63 28.86 7.59
C LEU A 201 -9.51 29.15 9.07
N ASP A 202 -8.31 29.16 9.63
CA ASP A 202 -8.06 29.46 11.04
C ASP A 202 -8.55 30.88 11.39
N ALA A 203 -8.21 31.86 10.57
CA ALA A 203 -8.67 33.24 10.76
C ALA A 203 -10.20 33.37 10.62
N GLY A 204 -10.81 32.64 9.69
CA GLY A 204 -12.27 32.62 9.51
C GLY A 204 -13.01 31.99 10.70
N VAL A 205 -12.50 30.87 11.19
CA VAL A 205 -13.02 30.17 12.36
C VAL A 205 -12.92 31.10 13.59
N GLU A 206 -11.76 31.69 13.81
CA GLU A 206 -11.53 32.62 14.94
C GLU A 206 -12.45 33.82 14.87
N ALA A 207 -12.66 34.42 13.70
CA ALA A 207 -13.59 35.52 13.51
C ALA A 207 -15.06 35.14 13.81
N MET A 208 -15.47 33.90 13.44
CA MET A 208 -16.82 33.40 13.74
C MET A 208 -17.04 33.20 15.24
N PHE A 209 -16.06 32.68 15.96
CA PHE A 209 -16.18 32.48 17.41
C PHE A 209 -16.10 33.79 18.20
N HIS A 210 -15.31 34.77 17.75
CA HIS A 210 -15.24 36.08 18.43
C HIS A 210 -16.41 37.02 18.10
N SER A 211 -17.15 36.79 17.02
CA SER A 211 -18.34 37.56 16.68
C SER A 211 -19.60 37.10 17.44
N GLY A 212 -19.54 35.91 18.09
CA GLY A 212 -20.65 35.37 18.90
C GLY A 212 -20.79 36.00 20.31
N ASP A 213 -19.79 36.75 20.80
CA ASP A 213 -19.74 37.29 22.15
C ASP A 213 -20.23 38.77 22.28
N LYS A 214 -20.88 39.29 21.26
CA LYS A 214 -21.61 40.57 21.44
C LYS A 214 -23.02 40.28 21.96
N GLU A 215 -23.17 40.18 23.30
CA GLU A 215 -24.43 40.34 23.98
C GLU A 215 -25.05 41.69 23.55
N VAL A 216 -26.19 41.60 22.88
CA VAL A 216 -27.04 42.76 22.65
C VAL A 216 -27.60 43.17 24.02
N PRO A 217 -27.36 44.38 24.53
CA PRO A 217 -27.99 44.82 25.76
C PRO A 217 -29.49 44.83 25.54
N VAL A 218 -30.23 44.02 26.26
CA VAL A 218 -31.70 44.13 26.34
C VAL A 218 -31.97 45.35 27.20
N GLU A 219 -32.28 46.50 26.59
CA GLU A 219 -32.91 47.61 27.28
C GLU A 219 -34.31 47.18 27.73
N CYS A 220 -34.46 46.94 29.02
CA CYS A 220 -35.75 46.83 29.66
C CYS A 220 -36.32 48.26 29.82
N ASP A 221 -37.16 48.67 28.90
CA ASP A 221 -38.02 49.82 29.09
C ASP A 221 -39.12 49.47 30.13
N SER A 222 -38.98 50.07 31.31
CA SER A 222 -39.99 50.02 32.34
C SER A 222 -40.85 51.27 32.22
N SER A 223 -42.12 51.10 31.83
CA SER A 223 -43.16 52.02 32.06
C SER A 223 -44.51 51.33 32.11
#